data_7f0bbefcdff2a258cd2ab1b941dc1155
#
_entry.id   7f0bbefcdff2a258cd2ab1b941dc1155
#
_cell.length_a   1.000
_cell.length_b   1.000
_cell.length_c   1.000
_cell.angle_alpha   90.00
_cell.angle_beta   90.00
_cell.angle_gamma   90.00
#
_symmetry.space_group_name_H-M   'P 1'
#
loop_
_entity.id
_entity.type
_entity.pdbx_description
1 polymer ?
#
loop_
_entity_poly.entity_id
_entity_poly.type
_entity_poly.pdbx_seq_one_letter_code
_entity_poly.pdbx_strand_id
1 'polypeptide(L)'
;LPPADAKRRPYLGSMGVYLFKFEALKDVLERDPRMIDIAKEVIPDALTRLKVQAYLFDDYWEDIGTIPSFYRAHMDLLAPLPPFNLFDERRPLYTRYRFLPGPKINNGRIERSILNSGCIIERATIKRSIVGVRTRVGEGSTIEDSIVMGADFYELPWEQGERLPLGIGKRSVIRGAIVDKNARIGSRVILANKKGLVNYDDPGERYYIRSGIIVVPKGATIEDGTEV
;
A
#
# COMPACT_ATOMS: atom_id res chain seq x y z
N LEU A 1 23.83 20.52 -12.35
CA LEU A 1 24.11 20.95 -10.99
C LEU A 1 25.43 21.76 -10.96
N PRO A 2 25.53 22.78 -10.11
CA PRO A 2 26.82 23.40 -9.81
C PRO A 2 27.84 22.35 -9.35
N PRO A 3 29.16 22.48 -9.66
CA PRO A 3 30.15 21.44 -9.36
C PRO A 3 30.24 21.03 -7.88
N ALA A 4 29.93 21.94 -6.95
CA ALA A 4 29.90 21.64 -5.51
C ALA A 4 28.72 20.71 -5.14
N ASP A 5 27.57 20.92 -5.76
CA ASP A 5 26.38 20.09 -5.52
C ASP A 5 26.50 18.73 -6.22
N ALA A 6 27.13 18.66 -7.39
CA ALA A 6 27.40 17.41 -8.10
C ALA A 6 28.32 16.46 -7.31
N LYS A 7 29.29 17.00 -6.53
CA LYS A 7 30.11 16.17 -5.64
C LYS A 7 29.31 15.61 -4.44
N ARG A 8 28.39 16.39 -3.92
CA ARG A 8 27.56 16.02 -2.75
C ARG A 8 26.37 15.13 -3.13
N ARG A 9 25.89 15.27 -4.37
CA ARG A 9 24.72 14.56 -4.92
C ARG A 9 25.05 14.02 -6.31
N PRO A 10 25.84 12.94 -6.39
CA PRO A 10 26.34 12.42 -7.67
C PRO A 10 25.22 11.90 -8.60
N TYR A 11 24.08 11.59 -8.01
CA TYR A 11 22.91 11.09 -8.76
C TYR A 11 21.67 11.90 -8.40
N LEU A 12 20.91 12.31 -9.41
CA LEU A 12 19.57 12.87 -9.26
C LEU A 12 18.55 11.89 -9.84
N GLY A 13 17.60 11.51 -9.01
CA GLY A 13 16.44 10.72 -9.43
C GLY A 13 15.26 11.63 -9.80
N SER A 14 14.52 11.30 -10.85
CA SER A 14 13.25 11.95 -11.13
C SER A 14 12.19 11.44 -10.16
N MET A 15 11.45 12.36 -9.54
CA MET A 15 10.29 12.03 -8.69
C MET A 15 9.04 11.70 -9.51
N GLY A 16 9.08 11.78 -10.83
CA GLY A 16 7.92 11.59 -11.70
C GLY A 16 6.89 12.72 -11.61
N VAL A 17 7.24 13.85 -11.02
CA VAL A 17 6.35 15.02 -10.87
C VAL A 17 6.83 16.13 -11.80
N TYR A 18 5.96 16.57 -12.69
CA TYR A 18 6.28 17.58 -13.71
C TYR A 18 5.26 18.70 -13.71
N LEU A 19 5.72 19.92 -13.86
CA LEU A 19 4.88 21.11 -14.02
C LEU A 19 5.15 21.74 -15.38
N PHE A 20 4.14 21.81 -16.22
CA PHE A 20 4.21 22.38 -17.55
C PHE A 20 3.35 23.64 -17.69
N LYS A 21 3.81 24.59 -18.52
CA LYS A 21 2.86 25.50 -19.16
C LYS A 21 2.03 24.69 -20.15
N PHE A 22 0.71 24.89 -20.17
CA PHE A 22 -0.21 24.12 -21.01
C PHE A 22 0.20 24.11 -22.49
N GLU A 23 0.50 25.28 -23.06
CA GLU A 23 0.90 25.38 -24.47
C GLU A 23 2.21 24.64 -24.77
N ALA A 24 3.16 24.63 -23.82
CA ALA A 24 4.41 23.90 -23.98
C ALA A 24 4.17 22.37 -23.96
N LEU A 25 3.31 21.88 -23.08
CA LEU A 25 2.94 20.47 -23.05
C LEU A 25 2.22 20.04 -24.31
N LYS A 26 1.24 20.85 -24.75
CA LYS A 26 0.48 20.62 -25.98
C LYS A 26 1.41 20.52 -27.19
N ASP A 27 2.30 21.53 -27.38
CA ASP A 27 3.26 21.54 -28.48
C ASP A 27 4.15 20.29 -28.53
N VAL A 28 4.65 19.87 -27.38
CA VAL A 28 5.52 18.69 -27.32
C VAL A 28 4.75 17.41 -27.67
N LEU A 29 3.52 17.23 -27.15
CA LEU A 29 2.72 16.02 -27.40
C LEU A 29 2.17 15.95 -28.84
N GLU A 30 1.78 17.08 -29.42
CA GLU A 30 1.27 17.13 -30.79
C GLU A 30 2.36 16.94 -31.84
N ARG A 31 3.62 17.28 -31.52
CA ARG A 31 4.75 17.24 -32.43
C ARG A 31 5.16 15.84 -32.83
N ASP A 32 5.22 14.90 -31.90
CA ASP A 32 5.50 13.49 -32.20
C ASP A 32 4.55 12.58 -31.41
N PRO A 33 3.41 12.23 -32.03
CA PRO A 33 2.41 11.35 -31.38
C PRO A 33 2.92 9.95 -31.04
N ARG A 34 4.14 9.59 -31.47
CA ARG A 34 4.76 8.29 -31.15
C ARG A 34 5.41 8.28 -29.77
N MET A 35 5.65 9.45 -29.17
CA MET A 35 6.17 9.55 -27.82
C MET A 35 5.12 9.11 -26.80
N ILE A 36 5.39 8.04 -26.07
CA ILE A 36 4.46 7.44 -25.08
C ILE A 36 4.97 7.56 -23.64
N ASP A 37 6.26 7.82 -23.43
CA ASP A 37 6.88 7.91 -22.11
C ASP A 37 7.37 9.34 -21.85
N ILE A 38 6.73 9.99 -20.85
CA ILE A 38 7.07 11.38 -20.49
C ILE A 38 8.52 11.50 -20.03
N ALA A 39 8.99 10.56 -19.21
CA ALA A 39 10.32 10.65 -18.60
C ALA A 39 11.45 10.29 -19.59
N LYS A 40 11.23 9.32 -20.45
CA LYS A 40 12.26 8.78 -21.34
C LYS A 40 12.29 9.42 -22.72
N GLU A 41 11.17 10.00 -23.16
CA GLU A 41 11.03 10.52 -24.52
C GLU A 41 10.69 12.01 -24.53
N VAL A 42 9.60 12.40 -23.85
CA VAL A 42 9.07 13.77 -23.88
C VAL A 42 10.03 14.76 -23.21
N ILE A 43 10.53 14.46 -22.01
CA ILE A 43 11.44 15.35 -21.28
C ILE A 43 12.79 15.50 -22.00
N PRO A 44 13.46 14.42 -22.47
CA PRO A 44 14.69 14.54 -23.24
C PRO A 44 14.53 15.38 -24.52
N ASP A 45 13.44 15.23 -25.27
CA ASP A 45 13.15 16.06 -26.43
C ASP A 45 12.91 17.53 -26.02
N ALA A 46 12.12 17.77 -24.98
CA ALA A 46 11.86 19.12 -24.48
C ALA A 46 13.14 19.83 -24.02
N LEU A 47 14.10 19.14 -23.42
CA LEU A 47 15.37 19.70 -22.97
C LEU A 47 16.19 20.30 -24.10
N THR A 48 16.02 19.85 -25.34
CA THR A 48 16.74 20.38 -26.50
C THR A 48 16.18 21.70 -27.03
N ARG A 49 14.95 22.05 -26.64
CA ARG A 49 14.19 23.15 -27.27
C ARG A 49 13.56 24.14 -26.29
N LEU A 50 13.20 23.65 -25.12
CA LEU A 50 12.46 24.43 -24.14
C LEU A 50 13.33 24.70 -22.90
N LYS A 51 12.98 25.75 -22.17
CA LYS A 51 13.59 26.00 -20.86
C LYS A 51 13.00 25.03 -19.86
N VAL A 52 13.73 23.96 -19.56
CA VAL A 52 13.41 22.98 -18.50
C VAL A 52 14.27 23.25 -17.29
N GLN A 53 13.68 23.32 -16.13
CA GLN A 53 14.38 23.55 -14.86
C GLN A 53 14.08 22.45 -13.86
N ALA A 54 15.11 21.86 -13.28
CA ALA A 54 14.97 20.94 -12.18
C ALA A 54 14.69 21.70 -10.87
N TYR A 55 13.71 21.21 -10.11
CA TYR A 55 13.49 21.61 -8.72
C TYR A 55 14.08 20.51 -7.82
N LEU A 56 15.06 20.88 -6.99
CA LEU A 56 15.67 19.96 -6.05
C LEU A 56 14.80 19.87 -4.81
N PHE A 57 14.30 18.66 -4.54
CA PHE A 57 13.49 18.35 -3.37
C PHE A 57 14.34 17.61 -2.35
N ASP A 58 14.37 18.08 -1.11
CA ASP A 58 15.22 17.55 -0.03
C ASP A 58 14.42 16.94 1.11
N ASP A 59 13.10 16.92 1.00
CA ASP A 59 12.20 16.35 2.00
C ASP A 59 11.94 14.85 1.75
N TYR A 60 11.06 14.24 2.55
CA TYR A 60 10.74 12.82 2.42
C TYR A 60 10.06 12.53 1.06
N TRP A 61 10.66 11.65 0.33
CA TRP A 61 10.12 11.05 -0.89
C TRP A 61 10.54 9.60 -0.98
N GLU A 62 9.62 8.71 -1.31
CA GLU A 62 9.87 7.27 -1.48
C GLU A 62 9.17 6.77 -2.74
N ASP A 63 9.92 6.06 -3.58
CA ASP A 63 9.35 5.32 -4.71
C ASP A 63 8.79 3.99 -4.21
N ILE A 64 7.47 3.84 -4.30
CA ILE A 64 6.73 2.64 -3.87
C ILE A 64 6.46 1.67 -5.03
N GLY A 65 7.24 1.72 -6.10
CA GLY A 65 7.09 0.89 -7.30
C GLY A 65 7.43 -0.60 -7.12
N THR A 66 7.94 -1.02 -5.95
CA THR A 66 8.21 -2.42 -5.64
C THR A 66 7.48 -2.85 -4.36
N ILE A 67 7.22 -4.17 -4.22
CA ILE A 67 6.60 -4.72 -3.00
C ILE A 67 7.40 -4.36 -1.73
N PRO A 68 8.73 -4.51 -1.69
CA PRO A 68 9.50 -4.11 -0.51
C PRO A 68 9.43 -2.62 -0.18
N SER A 69 9.51 -1.73 -1.17
CA SER A 69 9.43 -0.28 -0.92
C SER A 69 8.03 0.13 -0.49
N PHE A 70 6.98 -0.42 -1.13
CA PHE A 70 5.60 -0.23 -0.70
C PHE A 70 5.38 -0.65 0.76
N TYR A 71 5.84 -1.87 1.11
CA TYR A 71 5.71 -2.39 2.47
C TYR A 71 6.46 -1.51 3.48
N ARG A 72 7.71 -1.17 3.21
CA ARG A 72 8.55 -0.34 4.08
C ARG A 72 7.94 1.04 4.31
N ALA A 73 7.52 1.73 3.24
CA ALA A 73 6.90 3.06 3.35
C ALA A 73 5.64 3.05 4.23
N HIS A 74 4.85 1.98 4.20
CA HIS A 74 3.70 1.83 5.10
C HIS A 74 4.13 1.57 6.55
N MET A 75 5.16 0.74 6.77
CA MET A 75 5.66 0.46 8.12
C MET A 75 6.29 1.71 8.75
N ASP A 76 6.93 2.58 7.96
CA ASP A 76 7.51 3.85 8.43
C ASP A 76 6.44 4.79 9.02
N LEU A 77 5.19 4.73 8.53
CA LEU A 77 4.08 5.49 9.10
C LEU A 77 3.72 5.08 10.54
N LEU A 78 4.14 3.89 10.98
CA LEU A 78 3.89 3.37 12.33
C LEU A 78 4.95 3.81 13.35
N ALA A 79 5.99 4.52 12.93
CA ALA A 79 6.97 5.10 13.83
C ALA A 79 6.30 6.15 14.74
N PRO A 80 6.78 6.33 15.99
CA PRO A 80 6.27 7.40 16.86
C PRO A 80 6.36 8.80 16.24
N LEU A 81 7.41 9.05 15.46
CA LEU A 81 7.60 10.24 14.62
C LEU A 81 7.86 9.76 13.19
N PRO A 82 6.82 9.59 12.39
CA PRO A 82 7.00 9.11 11.02
C PRO A 82 7.65 10.19 10.15
N PRO A 83 8.42 9.80 9.13
CA PRO A 83 9.06 10.74 8.20
C PRO A 83 8.04 11.55 7.40
N PHE A 84 6.81 11.07 7.30
CA PHE A 84 5.68 11.73 6.66
C PHE A 84 4.50 11.88 7.64
N ASN A 85 4.09 13.11 7.92
CA ASN A 85 3.03 13.39 8.88
C ASN A 85 1.65 13.37 8.21
N LEU A 86 0.85 12.34 8.50
CA LEU A 86 -0.55 12.24 8.04
C LEU A 86 -1.51 13.19 8.76
N PHE A 87 -1.10 13.78 9.88
CA PHE A 87 -1.94 14.59 10.78
C PHE A 87 -1.64 16.09 10.68
N ASP A 88 -1.01 16.53 9.59
CA ASP A 88 -0.75 17.97 9.38
C ASP A 88 -2.00 18.65 8.81
N GLU A 89 -2.73 19.39 9.66
CA GLU A 89 -3.94 20.13 9.27
C GLU A 89 -3.67 21.25 8.25
N ARG A 90 -2.45 21.76 8.18
CA ARG A 90 -2.09 22.81 7.20
C ARG A 90 -1.87 22.24 5.80
N ARG A 91 -1.60 20.93 5.70
CA ARG A 91 -1.39 20.20 4.45
C ARG A 91 -2.22 18.93 4.41
N PRO A 92 -3.56 19.07 4.39
CA PRO A 92 -4.45 17.92 4.43
C PRO A 92 -4.31 17.08 3.16
N LEU A 93 -4.41 15.76 3.33
CA LEU A 93 -4.43 14.82 2.22
C LEU A 93 -5.83 14.73 1.64
N TYR A 94 -6.00 15.24 0.43
CA TYR A 94 -7.28 15.18 -0.29
C TYR A 94 -7.48 13.79 -0.88
N THR A 95 -8.22 12.94 -0.17
CA THR A 95 -8.59 11.61 -0.63
C THR A 95 -10.10 11.51 -0.83
N ARG A 96 -10.57 10.45 -1.50
CA ARG A 96 -12.00 10.20 -1.62
C ARG A 96 -12.61 10.04 -0.22
N TYR A 97 -13.47 10.96 0.15
CA TYR A 97 -14.18 10.92 1.42
C TYR A 97 -15.13 9.71 1.46
N ARG A 98 -15.13 9.00 2.57
CA ARG A 98 -16.03 7.88 2.83
C ARG A 98 -16.76 8.14 4.14
N PHE A 99 -18.07 8.23 4.09
CA PHE A 99 -18.92 8.41 5.26
C PHE A 99 -19.01 7.09 6.06
N LEU A 100 -17.96 6.74 6.78
CA LEU A 100 -17.86 5.52 7.57
C LEU A 100 -17.77 5.87 9.06
N PRO A 101 -18.32 5.00 9.93
CA PRO A 101 -18.15 5.16 11.38
C PRO A 101 -16.68 4.91 11.77
N GLY A 102 -16.30 5.33 12.97
CA GLY A 102 -15.02 4.94 13.56
C GLY A 102 -14.87 3.43 13.67
N PRO A 103 -13.64 2.94 13.92
CA PRO A 103 -13.40 1.52 14.16
C PRO A 103 -14.17 1.02 15.39
N LYS A 104 -14.83 -0.15 15.27
CA LYS A 104 -15.46 -0.86 16.40
C LYS A 104 -14.53 -1.94 16.89
N ILE A 105 -14.07 -1.83 18.15
CA ILE A 105 -13.12 -2.75 18.76
C ILE A 105 -13.77 -3.42 19.95
N ASN A 106 -14.01 -4.74 19.86
CA ASN A 106 -14.58 -5.56 20.93
C ASN A 106 -13.47 -6.39 21.59
N ASN A 107 -12.97 -5.94 22.74
CA ASN A 107 -11.91 -6.62 23.51
C ASN A 107 -10.63 -6.92 22.70
N GLY A 108 -10.23 -6.03 21.78
CA GLY A 108 -9.01 -6.15 20.97
C GLY A 108 -7.78 -5.57 21.70
N ARG A 109 -6.61 -6.15 21.44
CA ARG A 109 -5.31 -5.58 21.82
C ARG A 109 -4.67 -4.92 20.60
N ILE A 110 -4.51 -3.60 20.65
CA ILE A 110 -3.94 -2.80 19.56
C ILE A 110 -2.65 -2.16 20.02
N GLU A 111 -1.57 -2.33 19.25
CA GLU A 111 -0.25 -1.81 19.60
C GLU A 111 0.45 -1.26 18.36
N ARG A 112 0.86 0.03 18.39
CA ARG A 112 1.61 0.72 17.32
C ARG A 112 1.02 0.48 15.92
N SER A 113 -0.28 0.69 15.77
CA SER A 113 -1.02 0.35 14.56
C SER A 113 -1.95 1.46 14.13
N ILE A 114 -2.25 1.52 12.84
CA ILE A 114 -3.25 2.44 12.27
C ILE A 114 -4.48 1.63 11.89
N LEU A 115 -5.64 2.00 12.45
CA LEU A 115 -6.94 1.43 12.11
C LEU A 115 -7.79 2.45 11.37
N ASN A 116 -8.25 2.11 10.19
CA ASN A 116 -9.09 3.00 9.40
C ASN A 116 -10.58 2.86 9.74
N SER A 117 -11.37 3.82 9.27
CA SER A 117 -12.81 3.88 9.50
C SER A 117 -13.56 2.63 9.04
N GLY A 118 -14.60 2.28 9.77
CA GLY A 118 -15.47 1.15 9.45
C GLY A 118 -14.92 -0.23 9.76
N CYS A 119 -13.74 -0.34 10.40
CA CYS A 119 -13.21 -1.63 10.84
C CYS A 119 -14.03 -2.22 11.98
N ILE A 120 -14.14 -3.56 12.03
CA ILE A 120 -14.75 -4.33 13.12
C ILE A 120 -13.74 -5.37 13.59
N ILE A 121 -13.26 -5.21 14.83
CA ILE A 121 -12.22 -6.05 15.41
C ILE A 121 -12.81 -6.83 16.58
N GLU A 122 -12.83 -8.15 16.49
CA GLU A 122 -13.40 -9.05 17.51
C GLU A 122 -12.29 -9.80 18.26
N ARG A 123 -12.04 -9.47 19.53
CA ARG A 123 -11.08 -10.18 20.42
C ARG A 123 -9.78 -10.58 19.73
N ALA A 124 -9.23 -9.68 18.93
CA ALA A 124 -8.03 -9.92 18.12
C ALA A 124 -6.85 -9.07 18.60
N THR A 125 -5.64 -9.49 18.23
CA THR A 125 -4.41 -8.77 18.50
C THR A 125 -3.88 -8.15 17.20
N ILE A 126 -3.63 -6.85 17.20
CA ILE A 126 -3.07 -6.13 16.05
C ILE A 126 -1.82 -5.39 16.53
N LYS A 127 -0.68 -5.72 15.94
CA LYS A 127 0.62 -5.13 16.29
C LYS A 127 1.35 -4.63 15.06
N ARG A 128 1.92 -3.43 15.14
CA ARG A 128 2.74 -2.85 14.08
C ARG A 128 2.15 -3.08 12.69
N SER A 129 0.87 -2.75 12.54
CA SER A 129 0.11 -3.07 11.33
C SER A 129 -0.81 -1.94 10.92
N ILE A 130 -1.09 -1.88 9.64
CA ILE A 130 -2.08 -0.95 9.08
C ILE A 130 -3.29 -1.76 8.64
N VAL A 131 -4.46 -1.40 9.16
CA VAL A 131 -5.72 -2.05 8.85
C VAL A 131 -6.63 -1.07 8.13
N GLY A 132 -6.88 -1.34 6.85
CA GLY A 132 -7.64 -0.51 5.94
C GLY A 132 -9.14 -0.51 6.21
N VAL A 133 -9.85 0.37 5.50
CA VAL A 133 -11.28 0.62 5.69
C VAL A 133 -12.14 -0.65 5.63
N ARG A 134 -13.19 -0.74 6.44
CA ARG A 134 -14.18 -1.84 6.46
C ARG A 134 -13.59 -3.24 6.75
N THR A 135 -12.34 -3.32 7.20
CA THR A 135 -11.78 -4.63 7.54
C THR A 135 -12.52 -5.26 8.70
N ARG A 136 -12.91 -6.52 8.56
CA ARG A 136 -13.40 -7.35 9.66
C ARG A 136 -12.29 -8.31 10.08
N VAL A 137 -12.04 -8.38 11.40
CA VAL A 137 -11.05 -9.29 11.98
C VAL A 137 -11.75 -10.18 12.99
N GLY A 138 -11.73 -11.47 12.73
CA GLY A 138 -12.40 -12.48 13.54
C GLY A 138 -11.69 -12.78 14.86
N GLU A 139 -12.46 -13.32 15.79
CA GLU A 139 -12.05 -13.64 17.16
C GLU A 139 -10.78 -14.51 17.21
N GLY A 140 -9.86 -14.15 18.10
CA GLY A 140 -8.62 -14.91 18.35
C GLY A 140 -7.56 -14.75 17.27
N SER A 141 -7.77 -13.87 16.28
CA SER A 141 -6.80 -13.67 15.22
C SER A 141 -5.71 -12.69 15.63
N THR A 142 -4.55 -12.82 14.99
CA THR A 142 -3.38 -11.96 15.19
C THR A 142 -2.94 -11.39 13.84
N ILE A 143 -2.75 -10.06 13.78
CA ILE A 143 -2.17 -9.36 12.65
C ILE A 143 -0.92 -8.65 13.17
N GLU A 144 0.24 -8.99 12.61
CA GLU A 144 1.53 -8.45 13.05
C GLU A 144 2.39 -8.09 11.84
N ASP A 145 3.07 -6.93 11.89
CA ASP A 145 3.95 -6.46 10.83
C ASP A 145 3.28 -6.58 9.44
N SER A 146 2.02 -6.14 9.31
CA SER A 146 1.24 -6.43 8.11
C SER A 146 0.40 -5.23 7.67
N ILE A 147 0.08 -5.22 6.38
CA ILE A 147 -0.77 -4.25 5.75
C ILE A 147 -2.02 -4.97 5.24
N VAL A 148 -3.18 -4.65 5.79
CA VAL A 148 -4.48 -5.14 5.31
C VAL A 148 -5.20 -3.96 4.68
N MET A 149 -5.38 -3.96 3.35
CA MET A 149 -5.89 -2.81 2.61
C MET A 149 -7.42 -2.59 2.74
N GLY A 150 -8.12 -3.57 3.33
CA GLY A 150 -9.54 -3.46 3.67
C GLY A 150 -10.51 -3.92 2.59
N ALA A 151 -11.70 -3.33 2.58
CA ALA A 151 -12.73 -3.70 1.64
C ALA A 151 -13.41 -2.48 1.01
N ASP A 152 -13.86 -2.63 -0.22
CA ASP A 152 -14.56 -1.57 -0.95
C ASP A 152 -16.03 -1.44 -0.50
N PHE A 153 -16.60 -2.48 0.10
CA PHE A 153 -17.99 -2.55 0.59
C PHE A 153 -18.10 -3.45 1.84
N TYR A 154 -19.22 -3.35 2.54
CA TYR A 154 -19.64 -4.36 3.52
C TYR A 154 -20.47 -5.42 2.81
N GLU A 155 -20.20 -6.68 3.10
CA GLU A 155 -20.97 -7.79 2.60
C GLU A 155 -22.14 -8.10 3.56
N LEU A 156 -23.34 -8.12 3.04
CA LEU A 156 -24.50 -8.50 3.82
C LEU A 156 -24.62 -10.04 3.89
N PRO A 157 -25.14 -10.61 5.00
CA PRO A 157 -25.19 -12.07 5.17
C PRO A 157 -25.84 -12.83 4.02
N TRP A 158 -26.86 -12.26 3.40
CA TRP A 158 -27.57 -12.87 2.27
C TRP A 158 -26.86 -12.71 0.91
N GLU A 159 -25.86 -11.84 0.82
CA GLU A 159 -25.01 -11.65 -0.37
C GLU A 159 -23.81 -12.57 -0.39
N GLN A 160 -23.42 -13.08 0.78
CA GLN A 160 -22.24 -13.91 0.95
C GLN A 160 -22.36 -15.25 0.23
N GLY A 161 -23.55 -15.90 0.29
CA GLY A 161 -23.75 -17.25 -0.22
C GLY A 161 -22.82 -18.26 0.48
N GLU A 162 -22.21 -19.16 -0.31
CA GLU A 162 -21.25 -20.15 0.19
C GLU A 162 -19.81 -19.64 0.31
N ARG A 163 -19.55 -18.40 -0.08
CA ARG A 163 -18.20 -17.83 -0.04
C ARG A 163 -17.77 -17.52 1.39
N LEU A 164 -16.45 -17.59 1.65
CA LEU A 164 -15.88 -17.08 2.89
C LEU A 164 -16.19 -15.58 3.04
N PRO A 165 -16.42 -15.07 4.27
CA PRO A 165 -16.66 -13.65 4.50
C PRO A 165 -15.46 -12.78 4.09
N LEU A 166 -15.71 -11.54 3.70
CA LEU A 166 -14.66 -10.53 3.50
C LEU A 166 -13.90 -10.26 4.80
N GLY A 167 -12.58 -10.13 4.70
CA GLY A 167 -11.68 -9.82 5.81
C GLY A 167 -10.94 -11.05 6.34
N ILE A 168 -10.65 -11.05 7.63
CA ILE A 168 -9.83 -12.07 8.29
C ILE A 168 -10.74 -12.94 9.19
N GLY A 169 -10.74 -14.24 8.95
CA GLY A 169 -11.49 -15.23 9.72
C GLY A 169 -10.95 -15.40 11.14
N LYS A 170 -11.55 -16.34 11.90
CA LYS A 170 -11.22 -16.57 13.31
C LYS A 170 -9.91 -17.34 13.49
N ARG A 171 -9.16 -17.01 14.56
CA ARG A 171 -7.93 -17.72 14.97
C ARG A 171 -6.86 -17.78 13.88
N SER A 172 -6.84 -16.79 13.00
CA SER A 172 -5.86 -16.72 11.92
C SER A 172 -4.68 -15.84 12.32
N VAL A 173 -3.51 -16.14 11.78
CA VAL A 173 -2.25 -15.42 12.03
C VAL A 173 -1.76 -14.85 10.72
N ILE A 174 -1.65 -13.53 10.65
CA ILE A 174 -1.16 -12.79 9.50
C ILE A 174 0.10 -12.06 9.95
N ARG A 175 1.26 -12.42 9.40
CA ARG A 175 2.54 -11.80 9.77
C ARG A 175 3.40 -11.52 8.53
N GLY A 176 3.96 -10.30 8.46
CA GLY A 176 4.84 -9.90 7.35
C GLY A 176 4.15 -9.96 6.00
N ALA A 177 2.89 -9.54 5.93
CA ALA A 177 2.07 -9.72 4.77
C ALA A 177 1.41 -8.41 4.29
N ILE A 178 1.14 -8.36 3.00
CA ILE A 178 0.23 -7.40 2.36
C ILE A 178 -1.01 -8.17 1.93
N VAL A 179 -2.16 -7.85 2.49
CA VAL A 179 -3.46 -8.39 2.11
C VAL A 179 -4.22 -7.31 1.38
N ASP A 180 -4.37 -7.47 0.08
CA ASP A 180 -5.03 -6.47 -0.77
C ASP A 180 -6.55 -6.45 -0.56
N LYS A 181 -7.22 -5.52 -1.19
CA LYS A 181 -8.65 -5.24 -0.98
C LYS A 181 -9.55 -6.43 -1.32
N ASN A 182 -10.62 -6.53 -0.56
CA ASN A 182 -11.68 -7.53 -0.78
C ASN A 182 -11.19 -8.97 -0.66
N ALA A 183 -10.02 -9.22 -0.05
CA ALA A 183 -9.55 -10.56 0.22
C ALA A 183 -10.42 -11.27 1.28
N ARG A 184 -10.54 -12.58 1.14
CA ARG A 184 -11.30 -13.48 1.99
C ARG A 184 -10.34 -14.47 2.64
N ILE A 185 -9.98 -14.19 3.87
CA ILE A 185 -9.08 -15.06 4.63
C ILE A 185 -9.92 -15.90 5.57
N GLY A 186 -9.85 -17.19 5.40
CA GLY A 186 -10.56 -18.17 6.22
C GLY A 186 -10.15 -18.19 7.68
N SER A 187 -10.71 -19.11 8.43
CA SER A 187 -10.38 -19.33 9.84
C SER A 187 -9.18 -20.27 9.98
N ARG A 188 -8.40 -20.11 11.04
CA ARG A 188 -7.18 -20.90 11.34
C ARG A 188 -6.13 -20.84 10.22
N VAL A 189 -6.12 -19.77 9.43
CA VAL A 189 -5.12 -19.53 8.40
C VAL A 189 -3.84 -19.01 9.05
N ILE A 190 -2.68 -19.46 8.57
CA ILE A 190 -1.36 -18.97 8.98
C ILE A 190 -0.63 -18.43 7.74
N LEU A 191 -0.58 -17.12 7.60
CA LEU A 191 0.25 -16.42 6.61
C LEU A 191 1.46 -15.83 7.34
N ALA A 192 2.57 -16.57 7.39
CA ALA A 192 3.75 -16.17 8.16
C ALA A 192 5.09 -16.53 7.50
N ASN A 193 5.06 -16.97 6.24
CA ASN A 193 6.26 -17.38 5.49
C ASN A 193 7.22 -18.26 6.34
N LYS A 194 6.68 -19.29 6.97
CA LYS A 194 7.44 -20.17 7.89
C LYS A 194 8.68 -20.81 7.24
N LYS A 195 8.68 -21.00 5.93
CA LYS A 195 9.78 -21.59 5.18
C LYS A 195 10.86 -20.58 4.80
N GLY A 196 10.67 -19.29 5.07
CA GLY A 196 11.62 -18.24 4.74
C GLY A 196 11.84 -18.06 3.23
N LEU A 197 10.83 -18.31 2.41
CA LEU A 197 10.93 -18.19 0.96
C LEU A 197 11.12 -16.73 0.57
N VAL A 198 12.06 -16.47 -0.33
CA VAL A 198 12.30 -15.10 -0.85
C VAL A 198 11.28 -14.75 -1.93
N ASN A 199 11.07 -15.65 -2.90
CA ASN A 199 10.07 -15.48 -3.95
C ASN A 199 9.34 -16.81 -4.17
N TYR A 200 8.03 -16.73 -4.36
CA TYR A 200 7.17 -17.87 -4.62
C TYR A 200 5.87 -17.44 -5.28
N ASP A 201 5.38 -18.23 -6.20
CA ASP A 201 4.08 -18.10 -6.84
C ASP A 201 3.22 -19.31 -6.48
N ASP A 202 2.11 -19.09 -5.78
CA ASP A 202 1.13 -20.14 -5.51
C ASP A 202 0.50 -20.61 -6.82
N PRO A 203 0.47 -21.92 -7.11
CA PRO A 203 -0.12 -22.43 -8.36
C PRO A 203 -1.59 -22.05 -8.56
N GLY A 204 -2.32 -21.78 -7.47
CA GLY A 204 -3.70 -21.30 -7.50
C GLY A 204 -3.84 -19.79 -7.55
N GLU A 205 -2.75 -19.03 -7.69
CA GLU A 205 -2.70 -17.57 -7.73
C GLU A 205 -3.37 -16.89 -6.52
N ARG A 206 -3.51 -17.60 -5.40
CA ARG A 206 -4.16 -17.11 -4.19
C ARG A 206 -3.26 -16.18 -3.39
N TYR A 207 -1.94 -16.38 -3.48
CA TYR A 207 -0.94 -15.54 -2.86
C TYR A 207 0.41 -15.65 -3.60
N TYR A 208 1.26 -14.67 -3.35
CA TYR A 208 2.64 -14.62 -3.83
C TYR A 208 3.57 -14.31 -2.67
N ILE A 209 4.86 -14.63 -2.80
CA ILE A 209 5.90 -14.14 -1.91
C ILE A 209 6.88 -13.33 -2.76
N ARG A 210 7.20 -12.12 -2.33
CA ARG A 210 8.14 -11.22 -2.99
C ARG A 210 9.08 -10.62 -1.96
N SER A 211 10.37 -10.93 -2.08
CA SER A 211 11.39 -10.51 -1.10
C SER A 211 11.02 -10.88 0.34
N GLY A 212 10.45 -12.08 0.52
CA GLY A 212 10.03 -12.60 1.82
C GLY A 212 8.66 -12.11 2.31
N ILE A 213 8.04 -11.13 1.66
CA ILE A 213 6.74 -10.57 2.02
C ILE A 213 5.64 -11.38 1.32
N ILE A 214 4.67 -11.87 2.10
CA ILE A 214 3.48 -12.51 1.53
C ILE A 214 2.56 -11.45 0.96
N VAL A 215 2.07 -11.67 -0.26
CA VAL A 215 1.12 -10.79 -0.94
C VAL A 215 -0.12 -11.59 -1.31
N VAL A 216 -1.26 -11.24 -0.73
CA VAL A 216 -2.57 -11.79 -1.10
C VAL A 216 -3.23 -10.79 -2.04
N PRO A 217 -3.49 -11.15 -3.31
CA PRO A 217 -4.06 -10.24 -4.30
C PRO A 217 -5.50 -9.82 -3.98
N LYS A 218 -5.93 -8.75 -4.64
CA LYS A 218 -7.31 -8.26 -4.52
C LYS A 218 -8.33 -9.34 -4.87
N GLY A 219 -9.30 -9.51 -3.96
CA GLY A 219 -10.40 -10.48 -4.14
C GLY A 219 -10.00 -11.94 -3.99
N ALA A 220 -8.74 -12.24 -3.69
CA ALA A 220 -8.31 -13.63 -3.49
C ALA A 220 -8.95 -14.26 -2.26
N THR A 221 -9.14 -15.57 -2.31
CA THR A 221 -9.65 -16.38 -1.22
C THR A 221 -8.56 -17.31 -0.71
N ILE A 222 -8.31 -17.27 0.59
CA ILE A 222 -7.43 -18.20 1.31
C ILE A 222 -8.31 -19.08 2.18
N GLU A 223 -8.36 -20.35 1.87
CA GLU A 223 -9.24 -21.31 2.53
C GLU A 223 -8.86 -21.56 3.99
N ASP A 224 -9.85 -22.03 4.78
CA ASP A 224 -9.68 -22.39 6.18
C ASP A 224 -8.47 -23.32 6.38
N GLY A 225 -7.66 -23.07 7.41
CA GLY A 225 -6.52 -23.91 7.78
C GLY A 225 -5.32 -23.83 6.83
N THR A 226 -5.31 -22.95 5.82
CA THR A 226 -4.15 -22.79 4.94
C THR A 226 -2.93 -22.30 5.72
N GLU A 227 -1.76 -22.89 5.47
CA GLU A 227 -0.47 -22.50 6.07
C GLU A 227 0.56 -22.12 4.99
N VAL A 228 1.20 -20.95 5.17
CA VAL A 228 2.23 -20.38 4.28
C VAL A 228 3.47 -20.00 5.08
#